data_3f6d72acb5de45d5c1bf4f8f40840ddd
#
_entry.id   3f6d72acb5de45d5c1bf4f8f40840ddd
#
_cell.length_a   1.000
_cell.length_b   1.000
_cell.length_c   1.000
_cell.angle_alpha   90.00
_cell.angle_beta   90.00
_cell.angle_gamma   90.00
#
_symmetry.space_group_name_H-M   'P 1'
#
loop_
_entity.id
_entity.type
_entity.pdbx_description
1 polymer ?
#
loop_
_entity_poly.entity_id
_entity_poly.type
_entity_poly.pdbx_seq_one_letter_code
_entity_poly.pdbx_strand_id
1 'polypeptide(L)'
;MPTSRRTDGVLLAVAVVWGSSYLTAKAATEALPVLIVLFLRYALGALACLPALRGSRALTRDERTYGVLLGLTQAAVLVLETYGVAHTSAGNAGLIISLTLVLTPVLDRAALPGRFFLAAGACVAGVGLLVSGHGLRAPGAGDLLMLAAAVVRAGHVVLLGRVTARRALRPFQLTAVQSVVGAVLFLVPAAPGLPQLARTGAATWAQLLYLALCCGLFAFLAQTWAVQRTSPTRAGLLLGTEPVWALLTGVALGGDRLTALSLLGAALIVGGTYWGQALERGHRAPAPTTARDTVLDDADTGLTQAR
;
A
#
# COMPACT_ATOMS: atom_id res chain seq x y z
N MET A 1 16.46 -6.60 16.26
CA MET A 1 15.55 -5.46 16.48
C MET A 1 15.76 -4.22 15.59
N PRO A 2 16.96 -3.89 15.04
CA PRO A 2 17.13 -2.72 14.15
C PRO A 2 16.39 -2.83 12.79
N THR A 3 16.21 -4.05 12.26
CA THR A 3 15.50 -4.30 10.99
C THR A 3 14.02 -3.93 11.02
N SER A 4 13.32 -4.10 12.16
CA SER A 4 11.90 -3.78 12.30
C SER A 4 11.64 -2.26 12.17
N ARG A 5 12.42 -1.40 12.84
CA ARG A 5 12.25 0.06 12.77
C ARG A 5 12.52 0.61 11.37
N ARG A 6 13.51 0.05 10.66
CA ARG A 6 13.82 0.45 9.29
C ARG A 6 12.67 0.08 8.33
N THR A 7 12.12 -1.12 8.48
CA THR A 7 10.98 -1.58 7.66
C THR A 7 9.75 -0.72 7.90
N ASP A 8 9.46 -0.38 9.16
CA ASP A 8 8.35 0.51 9.51
C ASP A 8 8.52 1.90 8.90
N GLY A 9 9.73 2.47 9.01
CA GLY A 9 10.05 3.77 8.41
C GLY A 9 9.88 3.79 6.89
N VAL A 10 10.24 2.70 6.21
CA VAL A 10 10.02 2.56 4.75
C VAL A 10 8.53 2.51 4.42
N LEU A 11 7.73 1.74 5.16
CA LEU A 11 6.28 1.67 4.94
C LEU A 11 5.58 3.00 5.24
N LEU A 12 6.03 3.74 6.26
CA LEU A 12 5.52 5.08 6.53
C LEU A 12 5.90 6.05 5.40
N ALA A 13 7.11 5.97 4.86
CA ALA A 13 7.50 6.78 3.69
C ALA A 13 6.62 6.48 2.47
N VAL A 14 6.26 5.21 2.25
CA VAL A 14 5.29 4.83 1.21
C VAL A 14 3.93 5.43 1.49
N ALA A 15 3.44 5.39 2.74
CA ALA A 15 2.16 6.00 3.11
C ALA A 15 2.14 7.53 2.88
N VAL A 16 3.24 8.22 3.19
CA VAL A 16 3.42 9.67 2.88
C VAL A 16 3.28 9.93 1.38
N VAL A 17 4.03 9.17 0.57
CA VAL A 17 4.04 9.32 -0.89
C VAL A 17 2.66 9.02 -1.48
N TRP A 18 1.99 7.98 -1.02
CA TRP A 18 0.65 7.66 -1.51
C TRP A 18 -0.42 8.63 -1.00
N GLY A 19 -0.32 9.08 0.26
CA GLY A 19 -1.23 10.11 0.77
C GLY A 19 -1.21 11.39 -0.07
N SER A 20 -0.04 11.81 -0.53
CA SER A 20 0.10 12.97 -1.43
C SER A 20 -0.34 12.70 -2.87
N SER A 21 -0.48 11.42 -3.27
CA SER A 21 -0.82 11.05 -4.64
C SER A 21 -2.28 11.33 -5.02
N TYR A 22 -3.21 11.37 -4.06
CA TYR A 22 -4.64 11.56 -4.36
C TYR A 22 -4.92 12.91 -5.01
N LEU A 23 -4.35 13.98 -4.44
CA LEU A 23 -4.47 15.33 -5.02
C LEU A 23 -3.85 15.39 -6.41
N THR A 24 -2.65 14.81 -6.56
CA THR A 24 -1.93 14.77 -7.84
C THR A 24 -2.66 13.93 -8.89
N ALA A 25 -3.21 12.76 -8.49
CA ALA A 25 -3.97 11.90 -9.40
C ALA A 25 -5.26 12.58 -9.86
N LYS A 26 -5.97 13.27 -8.96
CA LYS A 26 -7.17 14.03 -9.31
C LYS A 26 -6.85 15.11 -10.34
N ALA A 27 -5.85 15.95 -10.08
CA ALA A 27 -5.44 16.99 -11.02
C ALA A 27 -4.99 16.41 -12.38
N ALA A 28 -4.28 15.29 -12.40
CA ALA A 28 -3.89 14.61 -13.63
C ALA A 28 -5.08 14.06 -14.42
N THR A 29 -6.13 13.54 -13.72
CA THR A 29 -7.35 12.99 -14.36
C THR A 29 -8.33 14.08 -14.82
N GLU A 30 -8.22 15.30 -14.30
CA GLU A 30 -8.92 16.47 -14.83
C GLU A 30 -8.32 16.94 -16.14
N ALA A 31 -6.99 16.77 -16.33
CA ALA A 31 -6.26 17.18 -17.53
C ALA A 31 -6.23 16.10 -18.63
N LEU A 32 -6.26 14.82 -18.27
CA LEU A 32 -6.10 13.69 -19.18
C LEU A 32 -7.07 12.54 -18.82
N PRO A 33 -7.54 11.78 -19.81
CA PRO A 33 -8.33 10.56 -19.57
C PRO A 33 -7.60 9.57 -18.63
N VAL A 34 -8.34 8.95 -17.72
CA VAL A 34 -7.82 8.02 -16.72
C VAL A 34 -6.90 6.95 -17.31
N LEU A 35 -7.28 6.37 -18.46
CA LEU A 35 -6.49 5.32 -19.11
C LEU A 35 -5.11 5.82 -19.58
N ILE A 36 -4.99 7.07 -20.00
CA ILE A 36 -3.70 7.67 -20.35
C ILE A 36 -2.85 7.86 -19.09
N VAL A 37 -3.44 8.37 -18.02
CA VAL A 37 -2.74 8.52 -16.73
C VAL A 37 -2.22 7.17 -16.25
N LEU A 38 -3.04 6.12 -16.29
CA LEU A 38 -2.64 4.75 -15.91
C LEU A 38 -1.53 4.21 -16.82
N PHE A 39 -1.69 4.32 -18.13
CA PHE A 39 -0.68 3.87 -19.09
C PHE A 39 0.67 4.54 -18.82
N LEU A 40 0.69 5.87 -18.68
CA LEU A 40 1.94 6.62 -18.46
C LEU A 40 2.57 6.29 -17.10
N ARG A 41 1.78 6.12 -16.04
CA ARG A 41 2.31 5.68 -14.74
C ARG A 41 3.11 4.39 -14.86
N TYR A 42 2.58 3.41 -15.58
CA TYR A 42 3.24 2.12 -15.78
C TYR A 42 4.36 2.17 -16.81
N ALA A 43 4.16 2.85 -17.94
CA ALA A 43 5.14 2.95 -19.01
C ALA A 43 6.41 3.67 -18.56
N LEU A 44 6.27 4.83 -17.90
CA LEU A 44 7.40 5.57 -17.35
C LEU A 44 8.14 4.78 -16.26
N GLY A 45 7.39 4.06 -15.40
CA GLY A 45 7.98 3.16 -14.41
C GLY A 45 8.76 2.01 -15.05
N ALA A 46 8.20 1.38 -16.10
CA ALA A 46 8.87 0.32 -16.86
C ALA A 46 10.12 0.84 -17.56
N LEU A 47 10.06 2.01 -18.22
CA LEU A 47 11.21 2.65 -18.86
C LEU A 47 12.33 2.95 -17.86
N ALA A 48 11.98 3.46 -16.67
CA ALA A 48 12.95 3.73 -15.61
C ALA A 48 13.64 2.46 -15.08
N CYS A 49 12.99 1.28 -15.18
CA CYS A 49 13.60 0.00 -14.81
C CYS A 49 14.54 -0.57 -15.88
N LEU A 50 14.42 -0.17 -17.16
CA LEU A 50 15.17 -0.77 -18.27
C LEU A 50 16.70 -0.75 -18.10
N PRO A 51 17.36 0.37 -17.71
CA PRO A 51 18.80 0.39 -17.54
C PRO A 51 19.31 -0.62 -16.51
N ALA A 52 18.60 -0.73 -15.39
CA ALA A 52 18.98 -1.65 -14.33
C ALA A 52 18.68 -3.11 -14.68
N LEU A 53 17.66 -3.39 -15.49
CA LEU A 53 17.37 -4.75 -15.97
C LEU A 53 18.44 -5.25 -16.96
N ARG A 54 19.02 -4.36 -17.78
CA ARG A 54 20.09 -4.72 -18.74
C ARG A 54 21.39 -5.18 -18.05
N GLY A 55 21.68 -4.65 -16.86
CA GLY A 55 22.85 -5.01 -16.06
C GLY A 55 22.61 -6.11 -15.02
N SER A 56 21.38 -6.60 -14.87
CA SER A 56 21.02 -7.56 -13.83
C SER A 56 21.02 -9.01 -14.35
N ARG A 57 21.09 -9.97 -13.39
CA ARG A 57 20.86 -11.38 -13.72
C ARG A 57 19.48 -11.56 -14.34
N ALA A 58 19.36 -12.45 -15.34
CA ALA A 58 18.10 -12.78 -16.00
C ALA A 58 16.95 -13.04 -14.99
N LEU A 59 15.73 -12.69 -15.39
CA LEU A 59 14.52 -12.96 -14.61
C LEU A 59 14.32 -14.46 -14.45
N THR A 60 14.13 -14.92 -13.23
CA THR A 60 13.75 -16.30 -12.95
C THR A 60 12.33 -16.59 -13.43
N ARG A 61 11.98 -17.86 -13.61
CA ARG A 61 10.62 -18.27 -13.96
C ARG A 61 9.60 -17.78 -12.90
N ASP A 62 9.96 -17.91 -11.64
CA ASP A 62 9.11 -17.46 -10.52
C ASP A 62 8.90 -15.95 -10.53
N GLU A 63 9.96 -15.15 -10.74
CA GLU A 63 9.85 -13.69 -10.83
C GLU A 63 8.95 -13.25 -11.99
N ARG A 64 9.00 -13.95 -13.12
CA ARG A 64 8.08 -13.68 -14.24
C ARG A 64 6.65 -14.04 -13.88
N THR A 65 6.41 -15.26 -13.40
CA THR A 65 5.05 -15.76 -13.12
C THR A 65 4.38 -14.93 -12.01
N TYR A 66 5.07 -14.75 -10.88
CA TYR A 66 4.51 -13.99 -9.76
C TYR A 66 4.54 -12.48 -10.01
N GLY A 67 5.49 -11.99 -10.78
CA GLY A 67 5.51 -10.60 -11.23
C GLY A 67 4.30 -10.28 -12.13
N VAL A 68 3.92 -11.18 -13.03
CA VAL A 68 2.70 -11.02 -13.85
C VAL A 68 1.45 -11.08 -12.97
N LEU A 69 1.32 -12.08 -12.09
CA LEU A 69 0.17 -12.22 -11.20
C LEU A 69 -0.02 -10.98 -10.31
N LEU A 70 1.07 -10.54 -9.66
CA LEU A 70 1.07 -9.34 -8.83
C LEU A 70 0.84 -8.07 -9.66
N GLY A 71 1.35 -8.01 -10.90
CA GLY A 71 1.12 -6.92 -11.83
C GLY A 71 -0.35 -6.77 -12.21
N LEU A 72 -1.04 -7.88 -12.46
CA LEU A 72 -2.48 -7.87 -12.76
C LEU A 72 -3.31 -7.39 -11.55
N THR A 73 -3.02 -7.89 -10.35
CA THR A 73 -3.72 -7.44 -9.15
C THR A 73 -3.42 -5.98 -8.82
N GLN A 74 -2.19 -5.52 -8.99
CA GLN A 74 -1.82 -4.12 -8.84
C GLN A 74 -2.50 -3.22 -9.88
N ALA A 75 -2.56 -3.65 -11.14
CA ALA A 75 -3.27 -2.91 -12.18
C ALA A 75 -4.77 -2.80 -11.86
N ALA A 76 -5.40 -3.87 -11.36
CA ALA A 76 -6.78 -3.83 -10.91
C ALA A 76 -7.00 -2.83 -9.77
N VAL A 77 -6.12 -2.80 -8.77
CA VAL A 77 -6.15 -1.78 -7.71
C VAL A 77 -6.12 -0.38 -8.30
N LEU A 78 -5.12 -0.08 -9.14
CA LEU A 78 -4.93 1.28 -9.67
C LEU A 78 -6.04 1.72 -10.63
N VAL A 79 -6.64 0.80 -11.39
CA VAL A 79 -7.84 1.12 -12.20
C VAL A 79 -8.99 1.54 -11.29
N LEU A 80 -9.31 0.71 -10.30
CA LEU A 80 -10.42 0.96 -9.38
C LEU A 80 -10.20 2.24 -8.57
N GLU A 81 -8.98 2.46 -8.06
CA GLU A 81 -8.62 3.69 -7.33
C GLU A 81 -8.69 4.93 -8.21
N THR A 82 -8.11 4.90 -9.42
CA THR A 82 -8.03 6.08 -10.27
C THR A 82 -9.41 6.48 -10.80
N TYR A 83 -10.23 5.52 -11.22
CA TYR A 83 -11.63 5.79 -11.56
C TYR A 83 -12.45 6.19 -10.34
N GLY A 84 -12.22 5.57 -9.19
CA GLY A 84 -12.85 5.91 -7.92
C GLY A 84 -12.59 7.38 -7.57
N VAL A 85 -11.34 7.80 -7.50
CA VAL A 85 -10.93 9.18 -7.19
C VAL A 85 -11.47 10.18 -8.21
N ALA A 86 -11.55 9.82 -9.49
CA ALA A 86 -12.14 10.68 -10.52
C ALA A 86 -13.64 10.95 -10.29
N HIS A 87 -14.37 10.01 -9.64
CA HIS A 87 -15.83 10.07 -9.47
C HIS A 87 -16.29 10.25 -8.02
N THR A 88 -15.37 10.41 -7.06
CA THR A 88 -15.70 10.70 -5.65
C THR A 88 -14.85 11.84 -5.11
N SER A 89 -15.13 12.29 -3.89
CA SER A 89 -14.25 13.23 -3.19
C SER A 89 -12.98 12.54 -2.71
N ALA A 90 -11.86 13.26 -2.67
CA ALA A 90 -10.61 12.74 -2.13
C ALA A 90 -10.77 12.23 -0.69
N GLY A 91 -11.63 12.90 0.11
CA GLY A 91 -11.97 12.49 1.46
C GLY A 91 -12.69 11.14 1.52
N ASN A 92 -13.76 10.93 0.73
CA ASN A 92 -14.46 9.64 0.68
C ASN A 92 -13.52 8.53 0.18
N ALA A 93 -12.69 8.81 -0.83
CA ALA A 93 -11.70 7.87 -1.31
C ALA A 93 -10.75 7.42 -0.19
N GLY A 94 -10.19 8.37 0.57
CA GLY A 94 -9.30 8.09 1.71
C GLY A 94 -10.01 7.30 2.83
N LEU A 95 -11.30 7.59 3.13
CA LEU A 95 -12.09 6.84 4.09
C LEU A 95 -12.26 5.39 3.66
N ILE A 96 -12.70 5.17 2.43
CA ILE A 96 -13.03 3.84 1.95
C ILE A 96 -11.77 2.98 1.82
N ILE A 97 -10.66 3.54 1.31
CA ILE A 97 -9.42 2.78 1.17
C ILE A 97 -8.83 2.38 2.53
N SER A 98 -9.11 3.10 3.61
CA SER A 98 -8.67 2.76 4.96
C SER A 98 -9.27 1.46 5.49
N LEU A 99 -10.36 0.96 4.88
CA LEU A 99 -10.91 -0.36 5.20
C LEU A 99 -9.89 -1.48 4.97
N THR A 100 -8.85 -1.25 4.19
CA THR A 100 -7.70 -2.18 4.07
C THR A 100 -7.07 -2.51 5.41
N LEU A 101 -7.16 -1.64 6.42
CA LEU A 101 -6.72 -1.90 7.80
C LEU A 101 -7.41 -3.11 8.42
N VAL A 102 -8.70 -3.27 8.14
CA VAL A 102 -9.52 -4.40 8.65
C VAL A 102 -9.49 -5.56 7.65
N LEU A 103 -9.59 -5.26 6.36
CA LEU A 103 -9.66 -6.29 5.31
C LEU A 103 -8.38 -7.11 5.21
N THR A 104 -7.20 -6.49 5.35
CA THR A 104 -5.92 -7.21 5.22
C THR A 104 -5.77 -8.33 6.25
N PRO A 105 -5.91 -8.11 7.58
CA PRO A 105 -5.81 -9.19 8.55
C PRO A 105 -6.92 -10.24 8.42
N VAL A 106 -8.12 -9.86 8.01
CA VAL A 106 -9.22 -10.80 7.74
C VAL A 106 -8.87 -11.72 6.57
N LEU A 107 -8.41 -11.16 5.45
CA LEU A 107 -7.99 -11.95 4.26
C LEU A 107 -6.71 -12.76 4.51
N ASP A 108 -5.82 -12.26 5.34
CA ASP A 108 -4.62 -13.00 5.76
C ASP A 108 -4.95 -14.17 6.70
N ARG A 109 -6.18 -14.21 7.23
CA ARG A 109 -6.61 -15.16 8.27
C ARG A 109 -5.68 -15.12 9.48
N ALA A 110 -5.21 -13.94 9.84
CA ALA A 110 -4.35 -13.75 10.99
C ALA A 110 -5.15 -14.03 12.27
N ALA A 111 -4.65 -14.95 13.08
CA ALA A 111 -5.21 -15.21 14.42
C ALA A 111 -4.81 -14.03 15.32
N LEU A 112 -5.63 -12.99 15.38
CA LEU A 112 -5.38 -11.77 16.12
C LEU A 112 -6.37 -11.63 17.29
N PRO A 113 -5.95 -11.04 18.41
CA PRO A 113 -6.85 -10.81 19.53
C PRO A 113 -7.96 -9.83 19.15
N GLY A 114 -9.17 -9.99 19.76
CA GLY A 114 -10.30 -9.09 19.48
C GLY A 114 -9.98 -7.60 19.67
N ARG A 115 -9.07 -7.27 20.58
CA ARG A 115 -8.56 -5.89 20.79
C ARG A 115 -7.88 -5.29 19.54
N PHE A 116 -7.31 -6.12 18.65
CA PHE A 116 -6.76 -5.65 17.38
C PHE A 116 -7.86 -5.03 16.50
N PHE A 117 -9.03 -5.66 16.43
CA PHE A 117 -10.15 -5.14 15.64
C PHE A 117 -10.75 -3.87 16.24
N LEU A 118 -10.62 -3.66 17.57
CA LEU A 118 -10.96 -2.38 18.20
C LEU A 118 -9.97 -1.28 17.76
N ALA A 119 -8.68 -1.57 17.72
CA ALA A 119 -7.66 -0.64 17.22
C ALA A 119 -7.87 -0.30 15.74
N ALA A 120 -8.17 -1.30 14.90
CA ALA A 120 -8.51 -1.09 13.49
C ALA A 120 -9.81 -0.28 13.32
N GLY A 121 -10.84 -0.55 14.13
CA GLY A 121 -12.08 0.22 14.18
C GLY A 121 -11.85 1.68 14.57
N ALA A 122 -10.96 1.94 15.54
CA ALA A 122 -10.57 3.30 15.91
C ALA A 122 -9.92 4.05 14.73
N CYS A 123 -9.07 3.39 13.94
CA CYS A 123 -8.50 3.97 12.72
C CYS A 123 -9.59 4.32 11.70
N VAL A 124 -10.53 3.40 11.44
CA VAL A 124 -11.65 3.65 10.50
C VAL A 124 -12.53 4.79 10.98
N ALA A 125 -12.86 4.85 12.29
CA ALA A 125 -13.60 5.96 12.88
C ALA A 125 -12.82 7.28 12.76
N GLY A 126 -11.50 7.24 12.96
CA GLY A 126 -10.61 8.39 12.76
C GLY A 126 -10.66 8.94 11.34
N VAL A 127 -10.67 8.06 10.33
CA VAL A 127 -10.86 8.50 8.92
C VAL A 127 -12.25 9.08 8.71
N GLY A 128 -13.29 8.49 9.32
CA GLY A 128 -14.65 9.06 9.30
C GLY A 128 -14.70 10.50 9.83
N LEU A 129 -14.00 10.79 10.94
CA LEU A 129 -13.89 12.14 11.49
C LEU A 129 -13.11 13.09 10.58
N LEU A 130 -12.02 12.62 9.98
CA LEU A 130 -11.24 13.40 9.00
C LEU A 130 -12.12 13.91 7.86
N VAL A 131 -12.95 13.02 7.32
CA VAL A 131 -13.80 13.30 6.16
C VAL A 131 -15.03 14.14 6.53
N SER A 132 -15.58 13.95 7.75
CA SER A 132 -16.77 14.68 8.20
C SER A 132 -16.57 16.21 8.19
N GLY A 133 -15.34 16.69 8.35
CA GLY A 133 -14.99 18.11 8.25
C GLY A 133 -15.19 18.71 6.84
N HIS A 134 -15.31 17.88 5.81
CA HIS A 134 -15.49 18.28 4.41
C HIS A 134 -16.87 17.92 3.83
N GLY A 135 -17.78 17.41 4.66
CA GLY A 135 -19.14 17.00 4.29
C GLY A 135 -19.19 15.59 3.68
N LEU A 136 -19.90 14.68 4.36
CA LEU A 136 -20.19 13.34 3.83
C LEU A 136 -21.30 13.45 2.78
N ARG A 137 -21.07 12.88 1.60
CA ARG A 137 -22.08 12.69 0.56
C ARG A 137 -22.62 11.26 0.60
N ALA A 138 -23.84 11.06 0.08
CA ALA A 138 -24.36 9.71 -0.14
C ALA A 138 -23.41 8.90 -1.04
N PRO A 139 -23.20 7.60 -0.76
CA PRO A 139 -22.34 6.74 -1.56
C PRO A 139 -22.73 6.75 -3.04
N GLY A 140 -21.75 6.98 -3.91
CA GLY A 140 -21.94 6.96 -5.36
C GLY A 140 -21.11 5.87 -6.04
N ALA A 141 -21.14 5.82 -7.36
CA ALA A 141 -20.38 4.85 -8.13
C ALA A 141 -18.86 4.91 -7.83
N GLY A 142 -18.31 6.11 -7.64
CA GLY A 142 -16.91 6.31 -7.25
C GLY A 142 -16.58 5.65 -5.92
N ASP A 143 -17.48 5.74 -4.93
CA ASP A 143 -17.29 5.12 -3.61
C ASP A 143 -17.31 3.59 -3.69
N LEU A 144 -18.16 3.01 -4.55
CA LEU A 144 -18.18 1.57 -4.80
C LEU A 144 -16.88 1.09 -5.48
N LEU A 145 -16.35 1.86 -6.41
CA LEU A 145 -15.05 1.58 -7.03
C LEU A 145 -13.92 1.62 -5.99
N MET A 146 -13.93 2.60 -5.08
CA MET A 146 -12.97 2.67 -3.98
C MET A 146 -13.10 1.50 -3.01
N LEU A 147 -14.33 1.06 -2.71
CA LEU A 147 -14.55 -0.14 -1.88
C LEU A 147 -13.98 -1.40 -2.55
N ALA A 148 -14.23 -1.58 -3.84
CA ALA A 148 -13.64 -2.67 -4.62
C ALA A 148 -12.11 -2.57 -4.64
N ALA A 149 -11.55 -1.36 -4.80
CA ALA A 149 -10.12 -1.11 -4.72
C ALA A 149 -9.54 -1.53 -3.35
N ALA A 150 -10.22 -1.20 -2.25
CA ALA A 150 -9.79 -1.58 -0.89
C ALA A 150 -9.72 -3.11 -0.71
N VAL A 151 -10.72 -3.84 -1.22
CA VAL A 151 -10.74 -5.31 -1.18
C VAL A 151 -9.60 -5.90 -2.00
N VAL A 152 -9.45 -5.45 -3.26
CA VAL A 152 -8.39 -5.96 -4.16
C VAL A 152 -7.01 -5.60 -3.63
N ARG A 153 -6.82 -4.39 -3.07
CA ARG A 153 -5.57 -3.94 -2.46
C ARG A 153 -5.19 -4.79 -1.25
N ALA A 154 -6.14 -5.07 -0.35
CA ALA A 154 -5.91 -5.96 0.77
C ALA A 154 -5.49 -7.36 0.30
N GLY A 155 -6.18 -7.91 -0.71
CA GLY A 155 -5.83 -9.18 -1.35
C GLY A 155 -4.45 -9.17 -1.99
N HIS A 156 -4.08 -8.08 -2.69
CA HIS A 156 -2.75 -7.91 -3.29
C HIS A 156 -1.64 -7.93 -2.23
N VAL A 157 -1.80 -7.21 -1.11
CA VAL A 157 -0.81 -7.17 -0.03
C VAL A 157 -0.66 -8.55 0.62
N VAL A 158 -1.76 -9.26 0.87
CA VAL A 158 -1.73 -10.63 1.41
C VAL A 158 -1.07 -11.59 0.43
N LEU A 159 -1.42 -11.52 -0.86
CA LEU A 159 -0.82 -12.35 -1.91
C LEU A 159 0.69 -12.11 -2.00
N LEU A 160 1.11 -10.84 -2.04
CA LEU A 160 2.51 -10.44 -2.05
C LEU A 160 3.27 -11.04 -0.86
N GLY A 161 2.73 -10.91 0.35
CA GLY A 161 3.32 -11.47 1.57
C GLY A 161 3.46 -12.99 1.51
N ARG A 162 2.40 -13.71 1.09
CA ARG A 162 2.41 -15.18 1.00
C ARG A 162 3.36 -15.72 -0.05
N VAL A 163 3.42 -15.08 -1.22
CA VAL A 163 4.32 -15.49 -2.31
C VAL A 163 5.76 -15.25 -1.93
N THR A 164 6.07 -14.10 -1.37
CA THR A 164 7.46 -13.73 -1.01
C THR A 164 7.96 -14.43 0.25
N ALA A 165 7.08 -14.88 1.16
CA ALA A 165 7.47 -15.71 2.30
C ALA A 165 7.96 -17.11 1.89
N ARG A 166 7.51 -17.62 0.75
CA ARG A 166 7.83 -18.98 0.28
C ARG A 166 8.91 -19.02 -0.78
N ARG A 167 9.34 -17.87 -1.32
CA ARG A 167 10.25 -17.79 -2.47
C ARG A 167 11.20 -16.60 -2.33
N ALA A 168 12.45 -16.81 -2.71
CA ALA A 168 13.47 -15.75 -2.77
C ALA A 168 13.28 -14.91 -4.05
N LEU A 169 12.31 -13.99 -4.03
CA LEU A 169 12.00 -13.10 -5.15
C LEU A 169 12.65 -11.73 -4.93
N ARG A 170 13.29 -11.20 -5.95
CA ARG A 170 13.95 -9.89 -5.89
C ARG A 170 12.90 -8.77 -6.06
N PRO A 171 12.78 -7.81 -5.10
CA PRO A 171 11.76 -6.76 -5.14
C PRO A 171 11.81 -5.94 -6.43
N PHE A 172 13.00 -5.57 -6.89
CA PHE A 172 13.19 -4.77 -8.08
C PHE A 172 12.66 -5.49 -9.34
N GLN A 173 12.98 -6.78 -9.51
CA GLN A 173 12.51 -7.57 -10.64
C GLN A 173 10.99 -7.74 -10.64
N LEU A 174 10.40 -7.97 -9.46
CA LEU A 174 8.94 -8.03 -9.33
C LEU A 174 8.30 -6.70 -9.74
N THR A 175 8.78 -5.58 -9.21
CA THR A 175 8.24 -4.26 -9.52
C THR A 175 8.42 -3.91 -11.01
N ALA A 176 9.55 -4.27 -11.61
CA ALA A 176 9.79 -4.08 -13.04
C ALA A 176 8.81 -4.88 -13.90
N VAL A 177 8.59 -6.17 -13.58
CA VAL A 177 7.60 -7.00 -14.30
C VAL A 177 6.19 -6.44 -14.12
N GLN A 178 5.80 -6.03 -12.91
CA GLN A 178 4.51 -5.41 -12.63
C GLN A 178 4.32 -4.14 -13.45
N SER A 179 5.35 -3.30 -13.57
CA SER A 179 5.31 -2.08 -14.38
C SER A 179 5.12 -2.40 -15.87
N VAL A 180 5.82 -3.40 -16.39
CA VAL A 180 5.66 -3.84 -17.79
C VAL A 180 4.26 -4.40 -18.03
N VAL A 181 3.74 -5.22 -17.11
CA VAL A 181 2.38 -5.79 -17.22
C VAL A 181 1.33 -4.68 -17.28
N GLY A 182 1.41 -3.68 -16.41
CA GLY A 182 0.49 -2.55 -16.43
C GLY A 182 0.62 -1.71 -17.71
N ALA A 183 1.85 -1.44 -18.18
CA ALA A 183 2.09 -0.72 -19.41
C ALA A 183 1.47 -1.43 -20.64
N VAL A 184 1.67 -2.75 -20.75
CA VAL A 184 1.08 -3.56 -21.83
C VAL A 184 -0.45 -3.60 -21.73
N LEU A 185 -0.98 -3.79 -20.51
CA LEU A 185 -2.43 -3.88 -20.28
C LEU A 185 -3.16 -2.57 -20.69
N PHE A 186 -2.56 -1.42 -20.38
CA PHE A 186 -3.20 -0.12 -20.66
C PHE A 186 -2.80 0.50 -22.01
N LEU A 187 -1.85 -0.07 -22.75
CA LEU A 187 -1.39 0.48 -24.04
C LEU A 187 -2.53 0.62 -25.04
N VAL A 188 -3.28 -0.47 -25.29
CA VAL A 188 -4.36 -0.48 -26.27
C VAL A 188 -5.54 0.41 -25.83
N PRO A 189 -6.06 0.30 -24.59
CA PRO A 189 -7.12 1.19 -24.13
C PRO A 189 -6.74 2.67 -24.08
N ALA A 190 -5.48 3.01 -23.87
CA ALA A 190 -5.00 4.41 -23.86
C ALA A 190 -4.74 4.98 -25.27
N ALA A 191 -4.56 4.12 -26.29
CA ALA A 191 -4.14 4.54 -27.63
C ALA A 191 -4.99 5.66 -28.25
N PRO A 192 -6.33 5.67 -28.14
CA PRO A 192 -7.15 6.75 -28.73
C PRO A 192 -6.87 8.12 -28.13
N GLY A 193 -6.40 8.18 -26.90
CA GLY A 193 -6.11 9.44 -26.20
C GLY A 193 -4.68 9.93 -26.32
N LEU A 194 -3.74 9.11 -26.80
CA LEU A 194 -2.32 9.49 -26.90
C LEU A 194 -2.05 10.79 -27.65
N PRO A 195 -2.81 11.18 -28.72
CA PRO A 195 -2.61 12.48 -29.37
C PRO A 195 -2.78 13.69 -28.45
N GLN A 196 -3.53 13.55 -27.34
CA GLN A 196 -3.71 14.63 -26.35
C GLN A 196 -2.41 15.00 -25.64
N LEU A 197 -1.44 14.09 -25.59
CA LEU A 197 -0.13 14.32 -24.95
C LEU A 197 0.66 15.45 -25.62
N ALA A 198 0.47 15.68 -26.92
CA ALA A 198 1.12 16.78 -27.64
C ALA A 198 0.70 18.17 -27.13
N ARG A 199 -0.45 18.26 -26.47
CA ARG A 199 -1.02 19.50 -25.91
C ARG A 199 -0.89 19.56 -24.38
N THR A 200 -0.26 18.59 -23.75
CA THR A 200 -0.14 18.48 -22.30
C THR A 200 0.93 19.46 -21.79
N GLY A 201 0.56 20.32 -20.86
CA GLY A 201 1.45 21.31 -20.27
C GLY A 201 2.49 20.69 -19.30
N ALA A 202 3.54 21.46 -19.00
CA ALA A 202 4.65 21.04 -18.14
C ALA A 202 4.19 20.61 -16.72
N ALA A 203 3.18 21.29 -16.16
CA ALA A 203 2.64 20.96 -14.84
C ALA A 203 2.05 19.54 -14.81
N THR A 204 1.25 19.17 -15.83
CA THR A 204 0.67 17.82 -15.94
C THR A 204 1.76 16.76 -16.15
N TRP A 205 2.79 17.08 -16.95
CA TRP A 205 3.95 16.18 -17.08
C TRP A 205 4.69 15.97 -15.75
N ALA A 206 4.88 17.02 -14.96
CA ALA A 206 5.48 16.89 -13.62
C ALA A 206 4.63 16.00 -12.70
N GLN A 207 3.29 16.16 -12.73
CA GLN A 207 2.35 15.29 -12.00
C GLN A 207 2.46 13.83 -12.45
N LEU A 208 2.50 13.57 -13.77
CA LEU A 208 2.63 12.22 -14.32
C LEU A 208 3.97 11.57 -13.93
N LEU A 209 5.07 12.31 -14.00
CA LEU A 209 6.39 11.83 -13.56
C LEU A 209 6.39 11.51 -12.05
N TYR A 210 5.81 12.39 -11.23
CA TYR A 210 5.67 12.13 -9.81
C TYR A 210 4.84 10.86 -9.53
N LEU A 211 3.68 10.71 -10.17
CA LEU A 211 2.83 9.53 -10.04
C LEU A 211 3.53 8.25 -10.52
N ALA A 212 4.33 8.34 -11.59
CA ALA A 212 5.03 7.17 -12.14
C ALA A 212 6.25 6.78 -11.31
N LEU A 213 7.11 7.73 -10.97
CA LEU A 213 8.41 7.45 -10.37
C LEU A 213 8.33 7.36 -8.84
N CYS A 214 7.66 8.31 -8.20
CA CYS A 214 7.54 8.32 -6.74
C CYS A 214 6.42 7.40 -6.25
N CYS A 215 5.18 7.61 -6.74
CA CYS A 215 4.03 6.84 -6.27
C CYS A 215 3.91 5.45 -6.93
N GLY A 216 4.46 5.28 -8.12
CA GLY A 216 4.55 4.01 -8.83
C GLY A 216 5.83 3.26 -8.46
N LEU A 217 6.93 3.53 -9.16
CA LEU A 217 8.15 2.73 -9.06
C LEU A 217 8.72 2.68 -7.64
N PHE A 218 9.02 3.83 -7.05
CA PHE A 218 9.63 3.87 -5.70
C PHE A 218 8.70 3.26 -4.65
N ALA A 219 7.44 3.67 -4.59
CA ALA A 219 6.55 3.23 -3.52
C ALA A 219 6.23 1.73 -3.59
N PHE A 220 5.99 1.16 -4.79
CA PHE A 220 5.75 -0.28 -4.93
C PHE A 220 7.02 -1.10 -4.72
N LEU A 221 8.18 -0.61 -5.14
CA LEU A 221 9.47 -1.24 -4.83
C LEU A 221 9.72 -1.29 -3.32
N ALA A 222 9.52 -0.15 -2.65
CA ALA A 222 9.68 -0.01 -1.21
C ALA A 222 8.67 -0.86 -0.44
N GLN A 223 7.40 -0.88 -0.86
CA GLN A 223 6.37 -1.76 -0.30
C GLN A 223 6.75 -3.23 -0.45
N THR A 224 7.11 -3.67 -1.66
CA THR A 224 7.51 -5.06 -1.94
C THR A 224 8.68 -5.47 -1.07
N TRP A 225 9.71 -4.61 -0.99
CA TRP A 225 10.88 -4.83 -0.14
C TRP A 225 10.51 -4.94 1.35
N ALA A 226 9.59 -4.09 1.82
CA ALA A 226 9.19 -4.06 3.22
C ALA A 226 8.28 -5.24 3.58
N VAL A 227 7.29 -5.58 2.73
CA VAL A 227 6.37 -6.72 2.96
C VAL A 227 7.12 -8.05 3.02
N GLN A 228 8.21 -8.21 2.28
CA GLN A 228 9.09 -9.40 2.40
C GLN A 228 9.75 -9.54 3.78
N ARG A 229 9.78 -8.49 4.59
CA ARG A 229 10.48 -8.41 5.89
C ARG A 229 9.56 -8.22 7.07
N THR A 230 8.25 -8.13 6.82
CA THR A 230 7.24 -7.95 7.86
C THR A 230 5.98 -8.76 7.52
N SER A 231 4.92 -8.64 8.34
CA SER A 231 3.64 -9.29 8.05
C SER A 231 2.77 -8.42 7.14
N PRO A 232 1.89 -9.03 6.31
CA PRO A 232 0.87 -8.29 5.57
C PRO A 232 0.01 -7.41 6.48
N THR A 233 -0.38 -7.91 7.65
CA THR A 233 -1.15 -7.17 8.65
C THR A 233 -0.41 -5.91 9.12
N ARG A 234 0.89 -6.02 9.46
CA ARG A 234 1.69 -4.86 9.89
C ARG A 234 1.90 -3.86 8.77
N ALA A 235 2.14 -4.35 7.55
CA ALA A 235 2.23 -3.50 6.38
C ALA A 235 0.91 -2.74 6.14
N GLY A 236 -0.23 -3.43 6.21
CA GLY A 236 -1.56 -2.84 6.09
C GLY A 236 -1.84 -1.74 7.12
N LEU A 237 -1.45 -1.96 8.40
CA LEU A 237 -1.60 -0.94 9.45
C LEU A 237 -0.81 0.33 9.15
N LEU A 238 0.46 0.20 8.73
CA LEU A 238 1.32 1.35 8.45
C LEU A 238 0.87 2.10 7.20
N LEU A 239 0.53 1.38 6.15
CA LEU A 239 -0.03 1.96 4.93
C LEU A 239 -1.39 2.62 5.19
N GLY A 240 -2.19 2.11 6.12
CA GLY A 240 -3.45 2.72 6.54
C GLY A 240 -3.33 4.10 7.21
N THR A 241 -2.12 4.63 7.41
CA THR A 241 -1.91 6.03 7.82
C THR A 241 -1.99 7.02 6.64
N GLU A 242 -2.13 6.55 5.40
CA GLU A 242 -2.26 7.40 4.20
C GLU A 242 -3.23 8.59 4.34
N PRO A 243 -4.44 8.44 4.95
CA PRO A 243 -5.37 9.56 5.09
C PRO A 243 -4.83 10.73 5.92
N VAL A 244 -3.98 10.44 6.92
CA VAL A 244 -3.31 11.49 7.71
C VAL A 244 -2.36 12.30 6.83
N TRP A 245 -1.61 11.63 5.99
CA TRP A 245 -0.68 12.28 5.06
C TRP A 245 -1.41 13.01 3.93
N ALA A 246 -2.55 12.45 3.47
CA ALA A 246 -3.44 13.14 2.52
C ALA A 246 -3.99 14.44 3.12
N LEU A 247 -4.41 14.45 4.38
CA LEU A 247 -4.82 15.65 5.10
C LEU A 247 -3.68 16.68 5.15
N LEU A 248 -2.49 16.25 5.60
CA LEU A 248 -1.34 17.14 5.73
C LEU A 248 -0.95 17.79 4.39
N THR A 249 -0.97 17.01 3.31
CA THR A 249 -0.70 17.53 1.96
C THR A 249 -1.83 18.44 1.45
N GLY A 250 -3.09 18.12 1.74
CA GLY A 250 -4.23 18.97 1.44
C GLY A 250 -4.15 20.34 2.12
N VAL A 251 -3.76 20.36 3.40
CA VAL A 251 -3.55 21.62 4.15
C VAL A 251 -2.34 22.39 3.61
N ALA A 252 -1.22 21.70 3.38
CA ALA A 252 0.03 22.37 2.98
C ALA A 252 0.01 22.88 1.54
N LEU A 253 -0.65 22.18 0.62
CA LEU A 253 -0.61 22.44 -0.82
C LEU A 253 -1.99 22.71 -1.44
N GLY A 254 -3.06 22.17 -0.85
CA GLY A 254 -4.42 22.30 -1.36
C GLY A 254 -5.21 23.46 -0.73
N GLY A 255 -4.66 24.15 0.26
CA GLY A 255 -5.37 25.23 0.97
C GLY A 255 -6.47 24.76 1.92
N ASP A 256 -6.52 23.46 2.26
CA ASP A 256 -7.50 22.90 3.20
C ASP A 256 -7.29 23.46 4.60
N ARG A 257 -8.39 23.62 5.35
CA ARG A 257 -8.33 24.12 6.74
C ARG A 257 -8.27 22.94 7.72
N LEU A 258 -7.35 23.02 8.67
CA LEU A 258 -7.34 22.11 9.82
C LEU A 258 -8.55 22.39 10.71
N THR A 259 -9.37 21.37 10.91
CA THR A 259 -10.48 21.41 11.86
C THR A 259 -10.15 20.56 13.10
N ALA A 260 -10.84 20.84 14.23
CA ALA A 260 -10.71 20.00 15.42
C ALA A 260 -11.08 18.53 15.15
N LEU A 261 -12.07 18.27 14.27
CA LEU A 261 -12.46 16.94 13.85
C LEU A 261 -11.33 16.26 13.05
N SER A 262 -10.65 17.00 12.15
CA SER A 262 -9.52 16.48 11.39
C SER A 262 -8.36 16.10 12.29
N LEU A 263 -8.04 16.91 13.30
CA LEU A 263 -6.98 16.62 14.26
C LEU A 263 -7.32 15.40 15.12
N LEU A 264 -8.56 15.30 15.62
CA LEU A 264 -9.02 14.14 16.38
C LEU A 264 -8.99 12.87 15.52
N GLY A 265 -9.44 12.96 14.29
CA GLY A 265 -9.37 11.86 13.31
C GLY A 265 -7.95 11.37 13.07
N ALA A 266 -7.02 12.29 12.82
CA ALA A 266 -5.60 11.97 12.66
C ALA A 266 -5.00 11.31 13.91
N ALA A 267 -5.33 11.82 15.12
CA ALA A 267 -4.88 11.24 16.37
C ALA A 267 -5.42 9.82 16.59
N LEU A 268 -6.69 9.54 16.23
CA LEU A 268 -7.26 8.20 16.29
C LEU A 268 -6.58 7.23 15.32
N ILE A 269 -6.26 7.67 14.09
CA ILE A 269 -5.56 6.84 13.11
C ILE A 269 -4.15 6.49 13.61
N VAL A 270 -3.38 7.48 14.05
CA VAL A 270 -2.03 7.27 14.56
C VAL A 270 -2.03 6.42 15.82
N GLY A 271 -2.88 6.73 16.78
CA GLY A 271 -3.03 5.98 18.03
C GLY A 271 -3.51 4.55 17.80
N GLY A 272 -4.52 4.35 16.96
CA GLY A 272 -5.03 3.04 16.58
C GLY A 272 -3.99 2.20 15.84
N THR A 273 -3.23 2.80 14.92
CA THR A 273 -2.12 2.14 14.21
C THR A 273 -1.04 1.68 15.19
N TYR A 274 -0.62 2.56 16.10
CA TYR A 274 0.39 2.22 17.11
C TYR A 274 -0.08 1.09 18.04
N TRP A 275 -1.32 1.18 18.52
CA TRP A 275 -1.93 0.15 19.38
C TRP A 275 -2.07 -1.18 18.64
N GLY A 276 -2.60 -1.18 17.42
CA GLY A 276 -2.73 -2.39 16.60
C GLY A 276 -1.39 -3.08 16.33
N GLN A 277 -0.32 -2.30 16.08
CA GLN A 277 1.02 -2.84 15.92
C GLN A 277 1.59 -3.44 17.22
N ALA A 278 1.30 -2.82 18.37
CA ALA A 278 1.73 -3.35 19.67
C ALA A 278 1.07 -4.70 19.94
N LEU A 279 -0.23 -4.82 19.65
CA LEU A 279 -0.99 -6.07 19.79
C LEU A 279 -0.48 -7.16 18.83
N GLU A 280 -0.21 -6.83 17.59
CA GLU A 280 0.32 -7.77 16.60
C GLU A 280 1.72 -8.27 16.97
N ARG A 281 2.59 -7.38 17.45
CA ARG A 281 3.93 -7.76 17.95
C ARG A 281 3.86 -8.68 19.16
N GLY A 282 3.01 -8.36 20.12
CA GLY A 282 2.82 -9.19 21.32
C GLY A 282 2.28 -10.58 21.00
N HIS A 283 1.41 -10.66 20.00
CA HIS A 283 0.81 -11.94 19.58
C HIS A 283 1.79 -12.85 18.81
N ARG A 284 2.76 -12.27 18.09
CA ARG A 284 3.78 -13.01 17.32
C ARG A 284 5.07 -13.28 18.11
N ALA A 285 5.24 -12.69 19.29
CA ALA A 285 6.37 -13.01 20.14
C ALA A 285 6.30 -14.49 20.54
N PRO A 286 7.40 -15.29 20.43
CA PRO A 286 7.44 -16.64 21.00
C PRO A 286 7.04 -16.55 22.47
N ALA A 287 6.21 -17.49 22.93
CA ALA A 287 5.92 -17.60 24.36
C ALA A 287 7.25 -17.63 25.11
N PRO A 288 7.41 -16.88 26.22
CA PRO A 288 8.62 -16.96 27.02
C PRO A 288 8.81 -18.43 27.39
N THR A 289 9.99 -18.99 27.04
CA THR A 289 10.37 -20.35 27.42
C THR A 289 10.27 -20.40 28.95
N THR A 290 9.31 -21.15 29.44
CA THR A 290 9.15 -21.27 30.90
C THR A 290 10.40 -21.95 31.43
N ALA A 291 10.88 -21.53 32.58
CA ALA A 291 12.06 -22.10 33.24
C ALA A 291 11.95 -23.65 33.44
N ARG A 292 10.79 -24.23 33.19
CA ARG A 292 10.52 -25.66 33.21
C ARG A 292 11.09 -26.41 31.99
N ASP A 293 11.17 -25.73 30.81
CA ASP A 293 11.69 -26.34 29.57
C ASP A 293 13.23 -26.39 29.58
N THR A 294 13.89 -25.44 30.26
CA THR A 294 15.35 -25.48 30.47
C THR A 294 15.80 -26.54 31.44
N VAL A 295 14.97 -26.88 32.41
CA VAL A 295 15.28 -27.98 33.42
C VAL A 295 15.14 -29.36 32.78
N LEU A 296 14.27 -29.55 31.79
CA LEU A 296 14.11 -30.83 31.11
C LEU A 296 15.21 -31.04 30.05
N ASP A 297 15.71 -29.99 29.41
CA ASP A 297 16.81 -30.05 28.42
C ASP A 297 18.15 -30.35 29.12
N ASP A 298 18.38 -29.77 30.32
CA ASP A 298 19.58 -30.05 31.14
C ASP A 298 19.53 -31.48 31.75
N ALA A 299 18.35 -32.04 32.00
CA ALA A 299 18.23 -33.40 32.50
C ALA A 299 18.49 -34.46 31.41
N ASP A 300 18.14 -34.16 30.16
CA ASP A 300 18.32 -35.11 29.03
C ASP A 300 19.80 -35.09 28.52
N THR A 301 20.50 -33.94 28.64
CA THR A 301 21.93 -33.84 28.32
C THR A 301 22.83 -34.47 29.38
N GLY A 302 22.39 -34.53 30.63
CA GLY A 302 23.12 -35.21 31.74
C GLY A 302 23.13 -36.73 31.64
N LEU A 303 22.13 -37.34 31.02
CA LEU A 303 22.01 -38.79 30.88
C LEU A 303 22.81 -39.35 29.67
N THR A 304 23.22 -38.50 28.73
CA THR A 304 23.98 -38.93 27.52
C THR A 304 25.50 -38.96 27.76
N GLN A 305 26.02 -38.37 28.86
CA GLN A 305 27.45 -38.38 29.19
C GLN A 305 27.85 -39.45 30.18
N ALA A 306 26.91 -40.29 30.65
CA ALA A 306 27.19 -41.35 31.63
C ALA A 306 27.13 -42.80 31.04
N ARG A 307 27.30 -42.91 29.69
CA ARG A 307 27.46 -44.24 29.03
C ARG A 307 28.75 -44.36 28.28
#